data_7a0ec7f906e24880578494579f09aa55
#
_entry.id   7a0ec7f906e24880578494579f09aa55
#
_cell.length_a   1.000
_cell.length_b   1.000
_cell.length_c   1.000
_cell.angle_alpha   90.00
_cell.angle_beta   90.00
_cell.angle_gamma   90.00
#
_symmetry.space_group_name_H-M   'P 1'
#
loop_
_entity.id
_entity.type
_entity.pdbx_description
1 polymer ?
#
loop_
_entity_poly.entity_id
_entity_poly.type
_entity_poly.pdbx_seq_one_letter_code
_entity_poly.pdbx_strand_id
1 'polypeptide(L)'
;MPCVASPSTSVSVTANSRCIAGVQARQPSLLFDHLSLPVAVLGFGHRTFGHSISAAGCGILGLRAVANEGPQYMNQQQFDKIAQAPGFVAALDQSGGSTPKALRLYGIGEDAYSNDEQMFDLIHQMRSRIITSPVFGGDRILAAILFEMTMDREIEGRGSADYLWNVKNVVPILKVDKGLEAQAAGVQLMKPMPDLDALLARALTKGVFGTKMRSVIKDADRDGVHAIVAQQFEVGRQILDGGLVPIIEPEVDINSTTKRECEELLKAEIFDHLGSIPEGQQIMLKLTLPEIDDFYADLVAHPKVLKVVALSGGYSRAEADQRLALQHGVIASFSRALTEGLSAQQSAEQFNAQLD
;
A
#
# COMPACT_ATOMS: atom_id res chain seq x y z
N MET A 1 -54.30 -40.07 -9.33
CA MET A 1 -54.39 -40.35 -10.76
C MET A 1 -53.69 -39.25 -11.52
N PRO A 2 -52.99 -39.52 -12.58
CA PRO A 2 -51.71 -40.28 -12.60
C PRO A 2 -50.49 -39.40 -12.97
N CYS A 3 -49.33 -39.92 -12.65
CA CYS A 3 -48.00 -39.47 -13.12
C CYS A 3 -47.87 -39.39 -14.65
N VAL A 4 -47.11 -38.38 -15.15
CA VAL A 4 -46.45 -38.50 -16.45
C VAL A 4 -45.00 -38.11 -16.24
N ALA A 5 -44.14 -39.07 -16.54
CA ALA A 5 -42.68 -38.91 -16.60
C ALA A 5 -42.25 -38.36 -17.95
N SER A 6 -41.20 -37.54 -17.96
CA SER A 6 -40.51 -37.07 -19.15
C SER A 6 -39.09 -37.63 -19.24
N PRO A 7 -38.56 -37.96 -20.42
CA PRO A 7 -37.31 -38.69 -20.55
C PRO A 7 -36.08 -37.79 -20.57
N SER A 8 -35.03 -38.30 -19.95
CA SER A 8 -33.66 -37.80 -20.01
C SER A 8 -33.02 -38.09 -21.39
N THR A 9 -32.43 -37.05 -21.99
CA THR A 9 -31.53 -37.20 -23.16
C THR A 9 -30.10 -36.90 -22.72
N SER A 10 -29.30 -37.95 -22.66
CA SER A 10 -27.85 -37.89 -22.48
C SER A 10 -27.19 -37.66 -23.86
N VAL A 11 -26.38 -36.63 -23.98
CA VAL A 11 -25.48 -36.44 -25.13
C VAL A 11 -24.05 -36.68 -24.64
N SER A 12 -23.49 -37.80 -25.12
CA SER A 12 -22.06 -38.11 -24.98
C SER A 12 -21.27 -37.40 -26.08
N VAL A 13 -20.26 -36.62 -25.72
CA VAL A 13 -19.27 -36.09 -26.65
C VAL A 13 -17.93 -36.79 -26.41
N THR A 14 -17.55 -37.56 -27.42
CA THR A 14 -16.29 -38.30 -27.52
C THR A 14 -15.11 -37.33 -27.75
N ALA A 15 -14.06 -37.54 -26.98
CA ALA A 15 -12.75 -36.91 -27.17
C ALA A 15 -12.10 -37.38 -28.49
N ASN A 16 -11.55 -36.45 -29.24
CA ASN A 16 -10.66 -36.74 -30.35
C ASN A 16 -9.31 -36.04 -30.16
N SER A 17 -8.34 -36.83 -29.74
CA SER A 17 -6.94 -36.43 -29.64
C SER A 17 -6.33 -36.38 -31.06
N ARG A 18 -5.74 -35.25 -31.42
CA ARG A 18 -4.73 -35.19 -32.48
C ARG A 18 -3.52 -34.42 -32.01
N CYS A 19 -2.41 -35.13 -31.83
CA CYS A 19 -1.05 -34.63 -31.79
C CYS A 19 -0.72 -33.85 -33.07
N ILE A 20 -0.11 -32.67 -32.91
CA ILE A 20 0.73 -32.06 -33.92
C ILE A 20 2.05 -31.61 -33.25
N ALA A 21 3.12 -32.11 -33.86
CA ALA A 21 4.51 -31.94 -33.44
C ALA A 21 5.07 -30.55 -33.82
N GLY A 22 5.95 -30.05 -32.96
CA GLY A 22 7.25 -29.45 -33.29
C GLY A 22 7.28 -28.18 -34.13
N VAL A 23 7.50 -27.04 -33.49
CA VAL A 23 8.28 -25.95 -34.11
C VAL A 23 9.31 -25.46 -33.08
N GLN A 24 10.58 -25.78 -33.31
CA GLN A 24 11.73 -25.19 -32.64
C GLN A 24 11.93 -23.76 -33.14
N ALA A 25 11.82 -22.77 -32.27
CA ALA A 25 12.25 -21.43 -32.53
C ALA A 25 13.74 -21.28 -32.13
N ARG A 26 14.55 -20.93 -33.14
CA ARG A 26 15.98 -20.63 -33.02
C ARG A 26 16.17 -19.28 -32.30
N GLN A 27 17.05 -19.25 -31.31
CA GLN A 27 17.60 -18.02 -30.76
C GLN A 27 18.60 -17.40 -31.75
N PRO A 28 18.67 -16.05 -31.88
CA PRO A 28 19.81 -15.39 -32.51
C PRO A 28 20.84 -15.05 -31.43
N SER A 29 22.02 -15.62 -31.57
CA SER A 29 23.24 -15.24 -30.88
C SER A 29 23.73 -13.88 -31.38
N LEU A 30 23.81 -12.87 -30.54
CA LEU A 30 24.52 -11.63 -30.80
C LEU A 30 25.97 -11.74 -30.26
N LEU A 31 26.91 -11.73 -31.20
CA LEU A 31 28.34 -11.57 -30.98
C LEU A 31 28.62 -10.15 -30.44
N PHE A 32 29.30 -10.08 -29.31
CA PHE A 32 29.95 -8.86 -28.85
C PHE A 32 31.37 -8.80 -29.42
N ASP A 33 31.60 -7.87 -30.35
CA ASP A 33 32.93 -7.48 -30.79
C ASP A 33 33.59 -6.56 -29.76
N HIS A 34 34.75 -7.00 -29.29
CA HIS A 34 35.67 -6.22 -28.47
C HIS A 34 36.36 -5.15 -29.32
N LEU A 35 36.12 -3.88 -29.04
CA LEU A 35 36.96 -2.78 -29.49
C LEU A 35 37.79 -2.29 -28.30
N SER A 36 39.06 -2.70 -28.29
CA SER A 36 40.13 -2.18 -27.43
C SER A 36 40.66 -0.89 -28.04
N LEU A 37 40.69 0.20 -27.28
CA LEU A 37 41.44 1.40 -27.60
C LEU A 37 42.67 1.53 -26.68
N PRO A 38 43.82 1.96 -27.17
CA PRO A 38 45.07 1.95 -26.43
C PRO A 38 45.24 3.12 -25.48
N VAL A 39 45.77 2.83 -24.30
CA VAL A 39 46.24 3.85 -23.34
C VAL A 39 47.57 4.39 -23.81
N ALA A 40 47.63 5.71 -24.07
CA ALA A 40 48.86 6.45 -24.31
C ALA A 40 49.47 6.86 -22.95
N VAL A 41 50.58 6.30 -22.61
CA VAL A 41 51.47 6.71 -21.52
C VAL A 41 52.35 7.84 -22.04
N LEU A 42 52.22 9.03 -21.51
CA LEU A 42 53.23 10.11 -21.66
C LEU A 42 53.89 10.34 -20.31
N GLY A 43 55.10 9.82 -20.19
CA GLY A 43 56.04 10.18 -19.13
C GLY A 43 56.81 11.46 -19.50
N PHE A 44 56.93 12.38 -18.58
CA PHE A 44 57.99 13.41 -18.60
C PHE A 44 58.42 13.78 -17.18
N GLY A 45 59.58 13.53 -16.85
CA GLY A 45 60.83 14.13 -16.52
C GLY A 45 60.82 15.05 -15.30
N HIS A 46 61.53 14.58 -14.25
CA HIS A 46 61.94 15.40 -13.10
C HIS A 46 62.79 16.60 -13.55
N ARG A 47 62.48 17.80 -13.03
CA ARG A 47 63.46 18.85 -12.73
C ARG A 47 63.08 19.57 -11.44
N THR A 48 63.94 19.44 -10.44
CA THR A 48 64.00 20.22 -9.22
C THR A 48 64.50 21.63 -9.52
N PHE A 49 63.75 22.65 -9.07
CA PHE A 49 64.27 23.97 -8.75
C PHE A 49 63.52 24.55 -7.55
N GLY A 50 64.30 24.73 -6.46
CA GLY A 50 63.80 25.38 -5.26
C GLY A 50 63.78 26.92 -5.49
N HIS A 51 62.67 27.55 -5.08
CA HIS A 51 62.63 28.91 -4.62
C HIS A 51 61.51 29.08 -3.62
N SER A 52 61.87 29.51 -2.45
CA SER A 52 61.03 29.97 -1.36
C SER A 52 60.31 31.28 -1.76
N ILE A 53 58.99 31.31 -1.73
CA ILE A 53 58.22 32.54 -1.67
C ILE A 53 57.06 32.40 -0.69
N SER A 54 57.01 33.39 0.19
CA SER A 54 56.09 33.69 1.26
C SER A 54 54.61 33.55 0.95
N ALA A 55 53.85 33.03 1.94
CA ALA A 55 52.43 32.90 1.96
C ALA A 55 51.72 34.26 1.94
N ALA A 56 50.87 34.46 0.93
CA ALA A 56 49.77 35.42 0.98
C ALA A 56 48.49 34.69 0.60
N GLY A 57 47.50 34.76 1.49
CA GLY A 57 46.26 33.99 1.41
C GLY A 57 45.46 34.19 0.15
N CYS A 58 45.10 33.08 -0.45
CA CYS A 58 44.02 33.02 -1.45
C CYS A 58 42.98 32.04 -0.89
N GLY A 59 41.83 32.59 -0.46
CA GLY A 59 40.70 31.80 0.02
C GLY A 59 40.18 30.90 -1.10
N ILE A 60 40.46 29.62 -0.96
CA ILE A 60 39.79 28.59 -1.78
C ILE A 60 38.33 28.52 -1.29
N LEU A 61 37.43 29.17 -2.04
CA LEU A 61 36.01 28.85 -1.98
C LEU A 61 35.86 27.34 -2.29
N GLY A 62 35.74 26.57 -1.23
CA GLY A 62 35.39 25.18 -1.33
C GLY A 62 34.01 25.09 -1.99
N LEU A 63 33.96 24.70 -3.26
CA LEU A 63 32.79 24.16 -3.89
C LEU A 63 32.42 22.89 -3.07
N ARG A 64 31.56 23.06 -2.06
CA ARG A 64 30.81 21.93 -1.53
C ARG A 64 30.02 21.37 -2.71
N ALA A 65 30.40 20.18 -3.16
CA ALA A 65 29.50 19.35 -3.94
C ALA A 65 28.22 19.27 -3.12
N VAL A 66 27.15 19.90 -3.60
CA VAL A 66 25.80 19.65 -3.13
C VAL A 66 25.58 18.20 -3.54
N ALA A 67 25.79 17.28 -2.63
CA ALA A 67 25.28 15.93 -2.77
C ALA A 67 23.79 16.12 -3.06
N ASN A 68 23.35 15.63 -4.19
CA ASN A 68 21.94 15.54 -4.54
C ASN A 68 21.38 14.49 -3.57
N GLU A 69 21.07 14.92 -2.33
CA GLU A 69 20.38 14.08 -1.37
C GLU A 69 19.00 13.88 -1.99
N GLY A 70 18.77 12.69 -2.53
CA GLY A 70 17.45 12.24 -2.92
C GLY A 70 16.48 12.42 -1.75
N PRO A 71 15.16 12.35 -1.97
CA PRO A 71 14.18 12.62 -0.93
C PRO A 71 14.51 11.77 0.30
N GLN A 72 14.78 12.47 1.41
CA GLN A 72 15.17 11.86 2.67
C GLN A 72 13.91 11.27 3.32
N TYR A 73 13.53 10.05 2.92
CA TYR A 73 12.55 9.30 3.70
C TYR A 73 13.14 9.06 5.09
N MET A 74 12.36 9.31 6.13
CA MET A 74 12.82 9.22 7.52
C MET A 74 13.42 7.84 7.86
N ASN A 75 13.00 6.77 7.16
CA ASN A 75 13.54 5.44 7.33
C ASN A 75 13.71 4.73 5.99
N GLN A 76 14.93 4.78 5.45
CA GLN A 76 15.26 4.15 4.17
C GLN A 76 15.03 2.62 4.20
N GLN A 77 15.25 1.95 5.32
CA GLN A 77 15.03 0.50 5.43
C GLN A 77 13.54 0.14 5.30
N GLN A 78 12.64 0.97 5.85
CA GLN A 78 11.20 0.79 5.68
C GLN A 78 10.79 1.02 4.21
N PHE A 79 11.35 2.03 3.58
CA PHE A 79 11.14 2.31 2.16
C PHE A 79 11.59 1.15 1.28
N ASP A 80 12.80 0.68 1.44
CA ASP A 80 13.36 -0.44 0.68
C ASP A 80 12.54 -1.70 0.85
N LYS A 81 12.06 -1.95 2.08
CA LYS A 81 11.17 -3.07 2.34
C LYS A 81 9.85 -2.95 1.58
N ILE A 82 9.18 -1.79 1.61
CA ILE A 82 7.94 -1.56 0.84
C ILE A 82 8.20 -1.74 -0.66
N ALA A 83 9.30 -1.21 -1.17
CA ALA A 83 9.62 -1.29 -2.59
C ALA A 83 9.86 -2.73 -3.08
N GLN A 84 10.62 -3.53 -2.31
CA GLN A 84 11.25 -4.75 -2.81
C GLN A 84 10.69 -6.05 -2.21
N ALA A 85 10.24 -6.02 -0.94
CA ALA A 85 9.83 -7.25 -0.28
C ALA A 85 8.46 -7.74 -0.78
N PRO A 86 8.26 -9.07 -0.84
CA PRO A 86 6.93 -9.65 -1.05
C PRO A 86 6.09 -9.53 0.23
N GLY A 87 4.79 -9.74 0.10
CA GLY A 87 3.86 -9.76 1.22
C GLY A 87 2.59 -8.97 0.96
N PHE A 88 1.81 -8.76 2.01
CA PHE A 88 0.57 -7.99 1.96
C PHE A 88 0.54 -6.90 3.04
N VAL A 89 -0.43 -5.99 2.95
CA VAL A 89 -0.63 -4.92 3.94
C VAL A 89 -1.77 -5.27 4.87
N ALA A 90 -1.49 -5.43 6.16
CA ALA A 90 -2.49 -5.70 7.19
C ALA A 90 -3.31 -4.43 7.48
N ALA A 91 -4.63 -4.46 7.22
CA ALA A 91 -5.51 -3.32 7.50
C ALA A 91 -6.12 -3.45 8.90
N LEU A 92 -5.50 -2.82 9.90
CA LEU A 92 -5.92 -2.78 11.31
C LEU A 92 -6.44 -1.39 11.71
N ASP A 93 -6.99 -0.65 10.75
CA ASP A 93 -7.35 0.76 10.87
C ASP A 93 -8.86 1.02 11.03
N GLN A 94 -9.64 0.01 11.48
CA GLN A 94 -11.05 0.21 11.81
C GLN A 94 -11.18 1.40 12.78
N SER A 95 -12.04 2.36 12.47
CA SER A 95 -12.17 3.61 13.23
C SER A 95 -13.64 3.94 13.48
N GLY A 96 -13.93 4.76 14.48
CA GLY A 96 -15.24 5.32 14.76
C GLY A 96 -16.40 4.37 14.48
N GLY A 97 -17.17 4.65 13.44
CA GLY A 97 -18.37 3.87 13.08
C GLY A 97 -18.11 2.41 12.67
N SER A 98 -16.88 2.00 12.35
CA SER A 98 -16.54 0.61 12.03
C SER A 98 -16.03 -0.20 13.23
N THR A 99 -15.62 0.45 14.32
CA THR A 99 -15.08 -0.22 15.52
C THR A 99 -16.10 -1.10 16.22
N PRO A 100 -17.35 -0.68 16.51
CA PRO A 100 -18.35 -1.54 17.12
C PRO A 100 -18.61 -2.81 16.29
N LYS A 101 -18.68 -2.67 14.97
CA LYS A 101 -18.85 -3.81 14.07
C LYS A 101 -17.66 -4.77 14.12
N ALA A 102 -16.44 -4.26 14.18
CA ALA A 102 -15.24 -5.09 14.27
C ALA A 102 -15.18 -5.86 15.60
N LEU A 103 -15.47 -5.20 16.72
CA LEU A 103 -15.55 -5.85 18.04
C LEU A 103 -16.64 -6.92 18.08
N ARG A 104 -17.82 -6.66 17.55
CA ARG A 104 -18.91 -7.65 17.50
C ARG A 104 -18.54 -8.88 16.67
N LEU A 105 -17.87 -8.70 15.52
CA LEU A 105 -17.36 -9.81 14.71
C LEU A 105 -16.25 -10.59 15.44
N TYR A 106 -15.51 -9.93 16.32
CA TYR A 106 -14.51 -10.56 17.18
C TYR A 106 -15.11 -11.22 18.43
N GLY A 107 -16.44 -11.19 18.61
CA GLY A 107 -17.15 -11.81 19.74
C GLY A 107 -17.22 -10.94 21.00
N ILE A 108 -17.03 -9.62 20.86
CA ILE A 108 -17.21 -8.63 21.93
C ILE A 108 -18.46 -7.79 21.61
N GLY A 109 -19.50 -7.94 22.42
CA GLY A 109 -20.76 -7.22 22.29
C GLY A 109 -20.67 -5.75 22.72
N GLU A 110 -21.69 -4.97 22.37
CA GLU A 110 -21.77 -3.55 22.76
C GLU A 110 -22.01 -3.35 24.27
N ASP A 111 -22.43 -4.38 24.97
CA ASP A 111 -22.57 -4.44 26.44
C ASP A 111 -21.21 -4.52 27.17
N ALA A 112 -20.14 -4.80 26.46
CA ALA A 112 -18.79 -4.91 27.02
C ALA A 112 -18.10 -3.55 27.28
N TYR A 113 -18.68 -2.44 26.83
CA TYR A 113 -18.13 -1.07 27.02
C TYR A 113 -19.25 -0.05 27.18
N SER A 114 -18.97 1.03 27.93
CA SER A 114 -19.96 2.08 28.23
C SER A 114 -19.64 3.43 27.58
N ASN A 115 -18.45 3.57 26.99
CA ASN A 115 -17.99 4.79 26.35
C ASN A 115 -16.92 4.48 25.29
N ASP A 116 -16.55 5.51 24.53
CA ASP A 116 -15.58 5.40 23.42
C ASP A 116 -14.18 4.99 23.92
N GLU A 117 -13.74 5.45 25.09
CA GLU A 117 -12.43 5.09 25.64
C GLU A 117 -12.33 3.58 25.88
N GLN A 118 -13.30 3.00 26.55
CA GLN A 118 -13.38 1.54 26.76
C GLN A 118 -13.48 0.76 25.44
N MET A 119 -14.26 1.28 24.50
CA MET A 119 -14.35 0.68 23.16
C MET A 119 -12.99 0.68 22.46
N PHE A 120 -12.25 1.80 22.54
CA PHE A 120 -10.91 1.90 21.95
C PHE A 120 -9.87 1.06 22.68
N ASP A 121 -10.02 0.81 23.97
CA ASP A 121 -9.17 -0.13 24.72
C ASP A 121 -9.40 -1.56 24.25
N LEU A 122 -10.65 -1.98 24.08
CA LEU A 122 -10.98 -3.32 23.59
C LEU A 122 -10.48 -3.56 22.16
N ILE A 123 -10.66 -2.58 21.26
CA ILE A 123 -10.14 -2.73 19.90
C ILE A 123 -8.61 -2.72 19.86
N HIS A 124 -7.95 -1.98 20.76
CA HIS A 124 -6.49 -2.02 20.89
C HIS A 124 -6.02 -3.39 21.41
N GLN A 125 -6.71 -3.98 22.39
CA GLN A 125 -6.41 -5.34 22.86
C GLN A 125 -6.55 -6.38 21.73
N MET A 126 -7.61 -6.28 20.92
CA MET A 126 -7.77 -7.14 19.74
C MET A 126 -6.60 -7.01 18.77
N ARG A 127 -6.22 -5.77 18.43
CA ARG A 127 -5.09 -5.49 17.54
C ARG A 127 -3.76 -5.95 18.12
N SER A 128 -3.54 -5.72 19.41
CA SER A 128 -2.34 -6.18 20.11
C SER A 128 -2.22 -7.70 20.05
N ARG A 129 -3.33 -8.43 20.29
CA ARG A 129 -3.33 -9.88 20.18
C ARG A 129 -3.01 -10.38 18.76
N ILE A 130 -3.51 -9.70 17.72
CA ILE A 130 -3.15 -10.00 16.33
C ILE A 130 -1.65 -9.74 16.11
N ILE A 131 -1.16 -8.57 16.48
CA ILE A 131 0.21 -8.14 16.23
C ILE A 131 1.22 -8.97 17.03
N THR A 132 0.92 -9.37 18.26
CA THR A 132 1.82 -10.19 19.09
C THR A 132 1.84 -11.66 18.69
N SER A 133 0.85 -12.13 17.95
CA SER A 133 0.83 -13.52 17.46
C SER A 133 2.14 -13.90 16.77
N PRO A 134 2.69 -15.10 17.01
CA PRO A 134 3.92 -15.57 16.37
C PRO A 134 3.82 -15.70 14.84
N VAL A 135 2.59 -15.85 14.31
CA VAL A 135 2.34 -15.93 12.86
C VAL A 135 2.19 -14.56 12.20
N PHE A 136 2.14 -13.47 12.98
CA PHE A 136 2.15 -12.11 12.49
C PHE A 136 3.60 -11.61 12.43
N GLY A 137 4.21 -11.61 11.26
CA GLY A 137 5.60 -11.23 11.07
C GLY A 137 5.91 -10.67 9.69
N GLY A 138 7.06 -9.99 9.60
CA GLY A 138 7.52 -9.29 8.40
C GLY A 138 8.04 -10.20 7.29
N ASP A 139 7.99 -11.49 7.45
CA ASP A 139 8.20 -12.51 6.41
C ASP A 139 7.01 -12.63 5.44
N ARG A 140 5.81 -12.31 5.91
CA ARG A 140 4.57 -12.34 5.11
C ARG A 140 3.84 -10.99 5.09
N ILE A 141 3.98 -10.19 6.15
CA ILE A 141 3.28 -8.91 6.30
C ILE A 141 4.26 -7.77 6.03
N LEU A 142 4.04 -7.08 4.94
CA LEU A 142 4.88 -5.97 4.50
C LEU A 142 4.70 -4.74 5.38
N ALA A 143 3.44 -4.39 5.64
CA ALA A 143 3.07 -3.23 6.44
C ALA A 143 1.76 -3.48 7.21
N ALA A 144 1.51 -2.66 8.23
CA ALA A 144 0.24 -2.63 8.95
C ALA A 144 -0.29 -1.20 9.05
N ILE A 145 -1.56 -1.01 8.64
CA ILE A 145 -2.24 0.27 8.76
C ILE A 145 -2.90 0.33 10.13
N LEU A 146 -2.49 1.30 10.93
CA LEU A 146 -3.00 1.56 12.28
C LEU A 146 -4.01 2.71 12.27
N PHE A 147 -4.94 2.69 13.23
CA PHE A 147 -5.72 3.86 13.61
C PHE A 147 -4.95 4.69 14.65
N GLU A 148 -5.21 6.01 14.70
CA GLU A 148 -4.54 6.97 15.58
C GLU A 148 -4.51 6.50 17.06
N MET A 149 -5.64 6.05 17.59
CA MET A 149 -5.76 5.55 18.95
C MET A 149 -4.89 4.32 19.26
N THR A 150 -4.56 3.52 18.23
CA THR A 150 -3.63 2.39 18.38
C THR A 150 -2.18 2.86 18.28
N MET A 151 -1.87 3.79 17.36
CA MET A 151 -0.54 4.37 17.25
C MET A 151 -0.09 5.04 18.56
N ASP A 152 -1.03 5.68 19.27
CA ASP A 152 -0.73 6.40 20.51
C ASP A 152 -0.58 5.49 21.74
N ARG A 153 -0.94 4.21 21.63
CA ARG A 153 -0.84 3.19 22.69
C ARG A 153 0.42 2.33 22.54
N GLU A 154 0.60 1.44 23.50
CA GLU A 154 1.73 0.52 23.57
C GLU A 154 1.31 -0.92 23.37
N ILE A 155 2.22 -1.72 22.83
CA ILE A 155 2.14 -3.17 22.73
C ILE A 155 3.35 -3.74 23.48
N GLU A 156 3.11 -4.57 24.50
CA GLU A 156 4.16 -5.15 25.36
C GLU A 156 5.16 -4.11 25.90
N GLY A 157 4.66 -2.94 26.32
CA GLY A 157 5.47 -1.85 26.90
C GLY A 157 6.31 -1.06 25.88
N ARG A 158 6.03 -1.19 24.59
CA ARG A 158 6.66 -0.42 23.50
C ARG A 158 5.59 0.30 22.68
N GLY A 159 5.90 1.48 22.16
CA GLY A 159 4.99 2.16 21.24
C GLY A 159 4.57 1.26 20.08
N SER A 160 3.30 1.26 19.70
CA SER A 160 2.75 0.31 18.72
C SER A 160 3.50 0.31 17.37
N ALA A 161 3.91 1.49 16.87
CA ALA A 161 4.68 1.58 15.63
C ALA A 161 6.12 1.04 15.80
N ASP A 162 6.75 1.33 16.94
CA ASP A 162 8.08 0.79 17.29
C ASP A 162 8.03 -0.75 17.42
N TYR A 163 7.00 -1.29 18.05
CA TYR A 163 6.81 -2.74 18.16
C TYR A 163 6.66 -3.40 16.78
N LEU A 164 5.83 -2.82 15.92
CA LEU A 164 5.66 -3.31 14.55
C LEU A 164 6.99 -3.37 13.81
N TRP A 165 7.76 -2.29 13.82
CA TRP A 165 9.01 -2.24 13.06
C TRP A 165 10.13 -3.06 13.70
N ASN A 166 10.44 -2.80 14.95
CA ASN A 166 11.64 -3.34 15.61
C ASN A 166 11.47 -4.76 16.17
N VAL A 167 10.23 -5.23 16.41
CA VAL A 167 9.96 -6.58 16.91
C VAL A 167 9.41 -7.49 15.81
N LYS A 168 8.46 -6.98 15.02
CA LYS A 168 7.78 -7.77 13.99
C LYS A 168 8.35 -7.59 12.58
N ASN A 169 9.24 -6.62 12.38
CA ASN A 169 9.74 -6.24 11.06
C ASN A 169 8.60 -5.92 10.06
N VAL A 170 7.55 -5.27 10.52
CA VAL A 170 6.37 -4.83 9.76
C VAL A 170 6.34 -3.31 9.70
N VAL A 171 6.19 -2.73 8.51
CA VAL A 171 6.23 -1.27 8.32
C VAL A 171 4.95 -0.62 8.87
N PRO A 172 5.03 0.33 9.82
CA PRO A 172 3.85 0.99 10.37
C PRO A 172 3.33 2.10 9.44
N ILE A 173 2.03 2.09 9.18
CA ILE A 173 1.30 3.09 8.40
C ILE A 173 0.14 3.63 9.24
N LEU A 174 -0.17 4.91 9.14
CA LEU A 174 -1.23 5.56 9.91
C LEU A 174 -2.41 5.97 9.04
N LYS A 175 -3.64 5.57 9.42
CA LYS A 175 -4.86 6.15 8.85
C LYS A 175 -5.05 7.57 9.37
N VAL A 176 -5.14 8.55 8.44
CA VAL A 176 -5.26 9.98 8.80
C VAL A 176 -6.64 10.57 8.51
N ASP A 177 -7.44 10.02 7.60
CA ASP A 177 -8.76 10.55 7.29
C ASP A 177 -9.71 10.52 8.50
N LYS A 178 -10.56 11.52 8.60
CA LYS A 178 -11.55 11.69 9.67
C LYS A 178 -12.97 11.23 9.26
N GLY A 179 -13.06 10.37 8.24
CA GLY A 179 -14.30 9.87 7.67
C GLY A 179 -14.72 10.65 6.42
N LEU A 180 -15.93 10.38 5.94
CA LEU A 180 -16.42 10.85 4.66
C LEU A 180 -17.47 11.96 4.85
N GLU A 181 -17.51 12.91 3.90
CA GLU A 181 -18.59 13.85 3.71
C GLU A 181 -19.85 13.16 3.17
N ALA A 182 -20.95 13.89 3.11
CA ALA A 182 -22.16 13.44 2.44
C ALA A 182 -21.88 13.21 0.94
N GLN A 183 -22.59 12.27 0.34
CA GLN A 183 -22.46 12.01 -1.10
C GLN A 183 -22.92 13.21 -1.92
N ALA A 184 -22.10 13.62 -2.87
CA ALA A 184 -22.41 14.64 -3.88
C ALA A 184 -21.70 14.28 -5.18
N ALA A 185 -22.28 14.56 -6.34
CA ALA A 185 -21.72 14.26 -7.66
C ALA A 185 -21.16 12.82 -7.74
N GLY A 186 -21.94 11.84 -7.31
CA GLY A 186 -21.55 10.43 -7.38
C GLY A 186 -20.41 10.01 -6.46
N VAL A 187 -19.90 10.88 -5.56
CA VAL A 187 -18.72 10.62 -4.73
C VAL A 187 -18.91 11.04 -3.28
N GLN A 188 -18.02 10.56 -2.41
CA GLN A 188 -17.87 11.02 -1.03
C GLN A 188 -16.42 11.44 -0.77
N LEU A 189 -16.20 12.73 -0.64
CA LEU A 189 -14.92 13.33 -0.27
C LEU A 189 -14.53 12.99 1.17
N MET A 190 -13.27 13.15 1.51
CA MET A 190 -12.83 13.13 2.90
C MET A 190 -13.29 14.39 3.63
N LYS A 191 -13.64 14.24 4.92
CA LYS A 191 -13.84 15.37 5.81
C LYS A 191 -12.56 16.17 5.99
N PRO A 192 -12.65 17.49 6.26
CA PRO A 192 -11.48 18.32 6.55
C PRO A 192 -10.63 17.76 7.70
N MET A 193 -9.32 17.91 7.59
CA MET A 193 -8.32 17.47 8.55
C MET A 193 -7.47 18.66 9.04
N PRO A 194 -8.03 19.57 9.84
CA PRO A 194 -7.35 20.81 10.24
C PRO A 194 -6.07 20.57 11.04
N ASP A 195 -5.99 19.43 11.74
CA ASP A 195 -4.84 19.08 12.60
C ASP A 195 -3.86 18.12 11.90
N LEU A 196 -3.91 18.01 10.56
CA LEU A 196 -3.10 17.02 9.84
C LEU A 196 -1.61 17.20 10.09
N ASP A 197 -1.07 18.42 10.00
CA ASP A 197 0.37 18.66 10.22
C ASP A 197 0.84 18.21 11.59
N ALA A 198 0.06 18.51 12.65
CA ALA A 198 0.37 18.08 14.01
C ALA A 198 0.33 16.54 14.13
N LEU A 199 -0.62 15.89 13.46
CA LEU A 199 -0.72 14.43 13.42
C LEU A 199 0.47 13.81 12.67
N LEU A 200 0.88 14.38 11.54
CA LEU A 200 2.05 13.91 10.76
C LEU A 200 3.35 14.05 11.59
N ALA A 201 3.57 15.20 12.21
CA ALA A 201 4.73 15.41 13.08
C ALA A 201 4.78 14.38 14.24
N ARG A 202 3.63 14.10 14.88
CA ARG A 202 3.52 13.06 15.92
C ARG A 202 3.79 11.65 15.37
N ALA A 203 3.26 11.34 14.20
CA ALA A 203 3.48 10.03 13.55
C ALA A 203 4.97 9.81 13.25
N LEU A 204 5.67 10.83 12.75
CA LEU A 204 7.11 10.78 12.52
C LEU A 204 7.90 10.46 13.79
N THR A 205 7.60 11.14 14.90
CA THR A 205 8.30 10.89 16.20
C THR A 205 8.10 9.47 16.70
N LYS A 206 7.04 8.79 16.28
CA LYS A 206 6.73 7.40 16.62
C LYS A 206 7.32 6.37 15.63
N GLY A 207 8.00 6.82 14.58
CA GLY A 207 8.62 5.95 13.56
C GLY A 207 7.63 5.40 12.52
N VAL A 208 6.49 6.05 12.31
CA VAL A 208 5.55 5.73 11.24
C VAL A 208 6.17 6.09 9.90
N PHE A 209 6.05 5.20 8.93
CA PHE A 209 6.60 5.35 7.58
C PHE A 209 5.70 6.18 6.66
N GLY A 210 4.42 5.96 6.73
CA GLY A 210 3.48 6.55 5.79
C GLY A 210 2.07 6.64 6.34
N THR A 211 1.18 7.16 5.53
CA THR A 211 -0.22 7.36 5.90
C THR A 211 -1.17 6.67 4.93
N LYS A 212 -2.43 6.56 5.32
CA LYS A 212 -3.53 6.11 4.46
C LYS A 212 -4.75 7.00 4.67
N MET A 213 -5.42 7.37 3.58
CA MET A 213 -6.64 8.17 3.58
C MET A 213 -7.62 7.66 2.54
N ARG A 214 -8.92 7.60 2.91
CA ARG A 214 -9.97 6.98 2.10
C ARG A 214 -11.05 7.97 1.70
N SER A 215 -11.41 7.96 0.43
CA SER A 215 -12.63 8.54 -0.15
C SER A 215 -13.39 7.47 -0.95
N VAL A 216 -14.62 7.74 -1.42
CA VAL A 216 -15.44 6.73 -2.10
C VAL A 216 -16.10 7.27 -3.36
N ILE A 217 -15.97 6.53 -4.45
CA ILE A 217 -16.63 6.75 -5.73
C ILE A 217 -17.82 5.78 -5.82
N LYS A 218 -19.01 6.33 -6.00
CA LYS A 218 -20.29 5.60 -6.07
C LYS A 218 -20.81 5.46 -7.50
N ASP A 219 -20.60 6.50 -8.31
CA ASP A 219 -21.09 6.60 -9.68
C ASP A 219 -20.03 7.23 -10.58
N ALA A 220 -20.11 6.98 -11.89
CA ALA A 220 -19.17 7.49 -12.89
C ALA A 220 -19.48 8.96 -13.26
N ASP A 221 -19.45 9.82 -12.27
CA ASP A 221 -19.54 11.28 -12.46
C ASP A 221 -18.10 11.84 -12.62
N ARG A 222 -17.84 12.43 -13.78
CA ARG A 222 -16.50 12.92 -14.14
C ARG A 222 -16.01 14.02 -13.17
N ASP A 223 -16.87 14.97 -12.83
CA ASP A 223 -16.51 16.09 -11.95
C ASP A 223 -16.30 15.60 -10.52
N GLY A 224 -17.10 14.63 -10.07
CA GLY A 224 -16.96 14.00 -8.77
C GLY A 224 -15.66 13.18 -8.67
N VAL A 225 -15.34 12.37 -9.67
CA VAL A 225 -14.08 11.60 -9.70
C VAL A 225 -12.86 12.53 -9.72
N HIS A 226 -12.90 13.59 -10.55
CA HIS A 226 -11.88 14.62 -10.56
C HIS A 226 -11.70 15.25 -9.16
N ALA A 227 -12.78 15.65 -8.51
CA ALA A 227 -12.72 16.27 -7.17
C ALA A 227 -12.10 15.34 -6.12
N ILE A 228 -12.43 14.03 -6.14
CA ILE A 228 -11.81 13.03 -5.25
C ILE A 228 -10.31 12.92 -5.47
N VAL A 229 -9.88 12.77 -6.71
CA VAL A 229 -8.47 12.59 -7.03
C VAL A 229 -7.69 13.86 -6.68
N ALA A 230 -8.21 15.03 -7.06
CA ALA A 230 -7.61 16.32 -6.72
C ALA A 230 -7.43 16.48 -5.19
N GLN A 231 -8.46 16.20 -4.38
CA GLN A 231 -8.39 16.26 -2.92
C GLN A 231 -7.33 15.29 -2.37
N GLN A 232 -7.33 14.05 -2.84
CA GLN A 232 -6.39 13.03 -2.36
C GLN A 232 -4.94 13.38 -2.73
N PHE A 233 -4.69 13.92 -3.90
CA PHE A 233 -3.35 14.35 -4.31
C PHE A 233 -2.89 15.63 -3.62
N GLU A 234 -3.79 16.59 -3.33
CA GLU A 234 -3.50 17.78 -2.53
C GLU A 234 -3.04 17.39 -1.13
N VAL A 235 -3.84 16.57 -0.43
CA VAL A 235 -3.48 16.04 0.91
C VAL A 235 -2.25 15.15 0.82
N GLY A 236 -2.09 14.36 -0.23
CA GLY A 236 -0.91 13.53 -0.49
C GLY A 236 0.38 14.34 -0.57
N ARG A 237 0.36 15.51 -1.20
CA ARG A 237 1.52 16.43 -1.23
C ARG A 237 1.83 16.97 0.16
N GLN A 238 0.83 17.40 0.93
CA GLN A 238 1.03 17.83 2.31
C GLN A 238 1.68 16.72 3.17
N ILE A 239 1.30 15.46 2.97
CA ILE A 239 1.89 14.30 3.64
C ILE A 239 3.34 14.09 3.20
N LEU A 240 3.64 14.20 1.90
CA LEU A 240 5.00 14.12 1.37
C LEU A 240 5.90 15.23 1.92
N ASP A 241 5.39 16.47 1.97
CA ASP A 241 6.08 17.62 2.57
C ASP A 241 6.34 17.40 4.06
N GLY A 242 5.42 16.69 4.74
CA GLY A 242 5.58 16.22 6.12
C GLY A 242 6.57 15.06 6.29
N GLY A 243 7.21 14.56 5.22
CA GLY A 243 8.23 13.50 5.28
C GLY A 243 7.68 12.07 5.37
N LEU A 244 6.41 11.84 5.10
CA LEU A 244 5.74 10.54 5.12
C LEU A 244 5.28 10.14 3.72
N VAL A 245 5.13 8.84 3.46
CA VAL A 245 4.64 8.31 2.18
C VAL A 245 3.12 8.15 2.23
N PRO A 246 2.33 8.85 1.40
CA PRO A 246 0.88 8.68 1.39
C PRO A 246 0.45 7.41 0.64
N ILE A 247 -0.54 6.69 1.20
CA ILE A 247 -1.40 5.76 0.46
C ILE A 247 -2.67 6.52 0.10
N ILE A 248 -2.87 6.77 -1.17
CA ILE A 248 -4.05 7.38 -1.77
C ILE A 248 -5.08 6.27 -2.01
N GLU A 249 -6.26 6.34 -1.33
CA GLU A 249 -7.31 5.31 -1.38
C GLU A 249 -8.65 5.89 -1.88
N PRO A 250 -8.78 6.20 -3.17
CA PRO A 250 -10.07 6.52 -3.80
C PRO A 250 -10.81 5.22 -4.12
N GLU A 251 -11.54 4.68 -3.16
CA GLU A 251 -12.27 3.42 -3.28
C GLU A 251 -13.43 3.54 -4.28
N VAL A 252 -13.49 2.68 -5.28
CA VAL A 252 -14.69 2.50 -6.11
C VAL A 252 -15.61 1.50 -5.42
N ASP A 253 -16.88 1.87 -5.20
CA ASP A 253 -17.87 0.98 -4.60
C ASP A 253 -18.13 -0.22 -5.51
N ILE A 254 -17.93 -1.43 -4.99
CA ILE A 254 -18.14 -2.66 -5.76
C ILE A 254 -19.60 -2.87 -6.18
N ASN A 255 -20.55 -2.18 -5.54
CA ASN A 255 -21.97 -2.23 -5.87
C ASN A 255 -22.38 -1.13 -6.86
N SER A 256 -21.46 -0.30 -7.33
CA SER A 256 -21.75 0.69 -8.36
C SER A 256 -22.19 0.00 -9.65
N THR A 257 -23.30 0.48 -10.23
CA THR A 257 -23.76 -0.01 -11.53
C THR A 257 -22.89 0.46 -12.70
N THR A 258 -22.03 1.45 -12.44
CA THR A 258 -21.06 2.02 -13.39
C THR A 258 -19.63 1.79 -12.92
N LYS A 259 -19.38 0.68 -12.20
CA LYS A 259 -18.06 0.39 -11.58
C LYS A 259 -16.92 0.47 -12.59
N ARG A 260 -17.07 -0.14 -13.74
CA ARG A 260 -16.05 -0.13 -14.79
C ARG A 260 -15.72 1.28 -15.28
N GLU A 261 -16.74 2.09 -15.55
CA GLU A 261 -16.57 3.47 -15.96
C GLU A 261 -15.93 4.33 -14.85
N CYS A 262 -16.29 4.06 -13.58
CA CYS A 262 -15.62 4.68 -12.43
C CYS A 262 -14.12 4.36 -12.40
N GLU A 263 -13.75 3.11 -12.65
CA GLU A 263 -12.35 2.65 -12.69
C GLU A 263 -11.57 3.31 -13.84
N GLU A 264 -12.18 3.40 -15.02
CA GLU A 264 -11.58 4.04 -16.20
C GLU A 264 -11.34 5.55 -15.95
N LEU A 265 -12.33 6.26 -15.40
CA LEU A 265 -12.20 7.67 -15.04
C LEU A 265 -11.15 7.86 -13.95
N LEU A 266 -11.22 7.07 -12.87
CA LEU A 266 -10.26 7.14 -11.76
C LEU A 266 -8.83 6.94 -12.23
N LYS A 267 -8.58 5.94 -13.06
CA LYS A 267 -7.26 5.64 -13.57
C LYS A 267 -6.71 6.81 -14.41
N ALA A 268 -7.53 7.39 -15.28
CA ALA A 268 -7.15 8.56 -16.08
C ALA A 268 -6.78 9.75 -15.19
N GLU A 269 -7.61 10.09 -14.20
CA GLU A 269 -7.37 11.18 -13.25
C GLU A 269 -6.11 10.95 -12.40
N ILE A 270 -5.84 9.71 -11.98
CA ILE A 270 -4.59 9.39 -11.26
C ILE A 270 -3.39 9.71 -12.16
N PHE A 271 -3.38 9.30 -13.43
CA PHE A 271 -2.28 9.57 -14.35
C PHE A 271 -2.06 11.08 -14.53
N ASP A 272 -3.12 11.85 -14.69
CA ASP A 272 -3.04 13.31 -14.84
C ASP A 272 -2.42 13.99 -13.61
N HIS A 273 -2.68 13.46 -12.40
CA HIS A 273 -2.16 14.01 -11.15
C HIS A 273 -0.76 13.50 -10.77
N LEU A 274 -0.31 12.35 -11.28
CA LEU A 274 1.04 11.82 -10.98
C LEU A 274 2.16 12.78 -11.37
N GLY A 275 1.94 13.61 -12.41
CA GLY A 275 2.87 14.67 -12.80
C GLY A 275 3.10 15.73 -11.71
N SER A 276 2.18 15.90 -10.77
CA SER A 276 2.28 16.86 -9.66
C SER A 276 3.15 16.37 -8.49
N ILE A 277 3.50 15.09 -8.45
CA ILE A 277 4.39 14.54 -7.42
C ILE A 277 5.82 15.03 -7.68
N PRO A 278 6.51 15.60 -6.67
CA PRO A 278 7.88 16.09 -6.83
C PRO A 278 8.85 15.02 -7.34
N GLU A 279 9.93 15.46 -7.99
CA GLU A 279 10.98 14.56 -8.46
C GLU A 279 11.62 13.83 -7.28
N GLY A 280 11.84 12.52 -7.46
CA GLY A 280 12.42 11.66 -6.42
C GLY A 280 11.47 11.27 -5.29
N GLN A 281 10.22 11.75 -5.26
CA GLN A 281 9.19 11.29 -4.32
C GLN A 281 8.25 10.30 -4.97
N GLN A 282 7.67 9.42 -4.15
CA GLN A 282 6.73 8.39 -4.59
C GLN A 282 5.54 8.31 -3.63
N ILE A 283 4.42 7.84 -4.16
CA ILE A 283 3.20 7.55 -3.41
C ILE A 283 2.85 6.07 -3.50
N MET A 284 1.99 5.60 -2.64
CA MET A 284 1.33 4.32 -2.78
C MET A 284 -0.13 4.53 -3.18
N LEU A 285 -0.68 3.58 -3.90
CA LEU A 285 -2.09 3.56 -4.28
C LEU A 285 -2.78 2.38 -3.62
N LYS A 286 -3.99 2.60 -3.08
CA LYS A 286 -4.86 1.54 -2.59
C LYS A 286 -6.19 1.59 -3.33
N LEU A 287 -6.41 0.62 -4.21
CA LEU A 287 -7.47 0.65 -5.20
C LEU A 287 -8.42 -0.53 -5.03
N THR A 288 -9.66 -0.36 -5.43
CA THR A 288 -10.64 -1.45 -5.51
C THR A 288 -10.18 -2.48 -6.54
N LEU A 289 -10.35 -3.76 -6.26
CA LEU A 289 -10.11 -4.84 -7.24
C LEU A 289 -10.91 -4.56 -8.52
N PRO A 290 -10.24 -4.42 -9.68
CA PRO A 290 -10.89 -3.97 -10.91
C PRO A 290 -11.65 -5.09 -11.60
N GLU A 291 -12.46 -4.70 -12.61
CA GLU A 291 -13.21 -5.64 -13.44
C GLU A 291 -12.37 -6.24 -14.57
N ILE A 292 -11.27 -5.59 -14.94
CA ILE A 292 -10.38 -5.99 -16.03
C ILE A 292 -9.08 -6.55 -15.45
N ASP A 293 -8.60 -7.64 -16.03
CA ASP A 293 -7.32 -8.24 -15.67
C ASP A 293 -6.17 -7.25 -15.98
N ASP A 294 -5.20 -7.19 -15.08
CA ASP A 294 -4.03 -6.30 -15.18
C ASP A 294 -4.35 -4.81 -15.42
N PHE A 295 -5.54 -4.37 -15.00
CA PHE A 295 -6.02 -3.01 -15.27
C PHE A 295 -5.07 -1.92 -14.78
N TYR A 296 -4.39 -2.15 -13.65
CA TYR A 296 -3.46 -1.19 -13.04
C TYR A 296 -1.98 -1.47 -13.32
N ALA A 297 -1.65 -2.33 -14.30
CA ALA A 297 -0.26 -2.70 -14.60
C ALA A 297 0.63 -1.50 -14.94
N ASP A 298 0.11 -0.51 -15.63
CA ASP A 298 0.79 0.74 -15.97
C ASP A 298 1.02 1.65 -14.76
N LEU A 299 0.10 1.67 -13.79
CA LEU A 299 0.31 2.33 -12.49
C LEU A 299 1.36 1.60 -11.65
N VAL A 300 1.36 0.25 -11.66
CA VAL A 300 2.40 -0.56 -11.00
C VAL A 300 3.79 -0.26 -11.56
N ALA A 301 3.89 -0.04 -12.87
CA ALA A 301 5.15 0.29 -13.54
C ALA A 301 5.55 1.77 -13.48
N HIS A 302 4.70 2.65 -12.94
CA HIS A 302 4.94 4.10 -12.97
C HIS A 302 5.99 4.53 -11.94
N PRO A 303 7.03 5.34 -12.33
CA PRO A 303 8.15 5.68 -11.45
C PRO A 303 7.76 6.49 -10.19
N LYS A 304 6.62 7.18 -10.19
CA LYS A 304 6.09 7.90 -9.03
C LYS A 304 5.23 7.03 -8.10
N VAL A 305 4.99 5.76 -8.45
CA VAL A 305 4.20 4.81 -7.67
C VAL A 305 5.13 3.77 -7.03
N LEU A 306 5.23 3.81 -5.70
CA LEU A 306 6.06 2.88 -4.93
C LEU A 306 5.42 1.49 -4.86
N LYS A 307 4.11 1.41 -4.68
CA LYS A 307 3.35 0.16 -4.59
C LYS A 307 1.88 0.39 -4.87
N VAL A 308 1.25 -0.55 -5.57
CA VAL A 308 -0.20 -0.63 -5.70
C VAL A 308 -0.71 -1.76 -4.81
N VAL A 309 -1.67 -1.46 -3.94
CA VAL A 309 -2.33 -2.44 -3.08
C VAL A 309 -3.83 -2.47 -3.38
N ALA A 310 -4.46 -3.64 -3.27
CA ALA A 310 -5.88 -3.80 -3.51
C ALA A 310 -6.68 -3.85 -2.22
N LEU A 311 -7.82 -3.16 -2.16
CA LEU A 311 -8.86 -3.37 -1.16
C LEU A 311 -9.93 -4.32 -1.69
N SER A 312 -10.60 -5.07 -0.81
CA SER A 312 -11.67 -6.00 -1.21
C SER A 312 -13.03 -5.33 -1.42
N GLY A 313 -13.24 -4.10 -0.92
CA GLY A 313 -14.46 -3.30 -1.11
C GLY A 313 -15.77 -3.94 -0.61
N GLY A 314 -15.74 -5.21 -0.23
CA GLY A 314 -16.94 -5.95 0.15
C GLY A 314 -17.04 -7.34 -0.46
N TYR A 315 -16.22 -7.67 -1.45
CA TYR A 315 -16.10 -9.04 -1.96
C TYR A 315 -15.81 -10.03 -0.83
N SER A 316 -16.27 -11.27 -0.99
CA SER A 316 -15.85 -12.38 -0.13
C SER A 316 -14.32 -12.61 -0.27
N ARG A 317 -13.70 -13.25 0.74
CA ARG A 317 -12.27 -13.58 0.67
C ARG A 317 -11.93 -14.35 -0.62
N ALA A 318 -12.70 -15.41 -0.92
CA ALA A 318 -12.45 -16.23 -2.10
C ALA A 318 -12.56 -15.44 -3.42
N GLU A 319 -13.54 -14.56 -3.54
CA GLU A 319 -13.69 -13.71 -4.73
C GLU A 319 -12.58 -12.67 -4.82
N ALA A 320 -12.22 -12.02 -3.70
CA ALA A 320 -11.14 -11.06 -3.66
C ALA A 320 -9.79 -11.70 -4.05
N ASP A 321 -9.51 -12.90 -3.57
CA ASP A 321 -8.29 -13.65 -3.90
C ASP A 321 -8.25 -14.04 -5.39
N GLN A 322 -9.38 -14.49 -5.95
CA GLN A 322 -9.49 -14.79 -7.38
C GLN A 322 -9.26 -13.56 -8.26
N ARG A 323 -9.87 -12.42 -7.91
CA ARG A 323 -9.68 -11.17 -8.65
C ARG A 323 -8.24 -10.65 -8.52
N LEU A 324 -7.65 -10.74 -7.32
CA LEU A 324 -6.27 -10.31 -7.09
C LEU A 324 -5.27 -11.15 -7.89
N ALA A 325 -5.49 -12.44 -8.03
CA ALA A 325 -4.61 -13.33 -8.80
C ALA A 325 -4.50 -12.94 -10.29
N LEU A 326 -5.46 -12.15 -10.79
CA LEU A 326 -5.47 -11.61 -12.15
C LEU A 326 -4.86 -10.18 -12.24
N GLN A 327 -4.25 -9.66 -11.16
CA GLN A 327 -3.68 -8.32 -11.10
C GLN A 327 -2.19 -8.41 -10.76
N HIS A 328 -1.33 -8.63 -11.76
CA HIS A 328 0.12 -8.80 -11.54
C HIS A 328 0.78 -7.53 -10.99
N GLY A 329 1.60 -7.70 -9.95
CA GLY A 329 2.30 -6.60 -9.27
C GLY A 329 1.46 -5.84 -8.24
N VAL A 330 0.17 -6.12 -8.13
CA VAL A 330 -0.71 -5.62 -7.07
C VAL A 330 -0.71 -6.59 -5.90
N ILE A 331 -0.64 -6.08 -4.66
CA ILE A 331 -0.67 -6.90 -3.45
C ILE A 331 -1.95 -6.66 -2.64
N ALA A 332 -2.31 -7.59 -1.76
CA ALA A 332 -3.51 -7.48 -0.92
C ALA A 332 -3.38 -6.43 0.20
N SER A 333 -4.50 -5.73 0.50
CA SER A 333 -4.71 -5.00 1.75
C SER A 333 -6.15 -5.18 2.24
N PHE A 334 -6.48 -6.41 2.64
CA PHE A 334 -7.83 -6.81 3.00
C PHE A 334 -8.02 -6.81 4.53
N SER A 335 -8.95 -5.98 5.03
CA SER A 335 -9.23 -5.90 6.47
C SER A 335 -9.97 -7.14 6.98
N ARG A 336 -11.02 -7.57 6.26
CA ARG A 336 -11.83 -8.71 6.70
C ARG A 336 -11.09 -10.03 6.64
N ALA A 337 -10.32 -10.28 5.60
CA ALA A 337 -9.55 -11.51 5.45
C ALA A 337 -8.57 -11.73 6.61
N LEU A 338 -8.03 -10.65 7.19
CA LEU A 338 -7.12 -10.71 8.33
C LEU A 338 -7.85 -11.03 9.66
N THR A 339 -9.11 -10.64 9.80
CA THR A 339 -9.86 -10.77 11.07
C THR A 339 -10.96 -11.81 11.03
N GLU A 340 -11.24 -12.41 9.87
CA GLU A 340 -12.31 -13.39 9.70
C GLU A 340 -12.04 -14.66 10.49
N GLY A 341 -13.02 -15.05 11.31
CA GLY A 341 -12.93 -16.24 12.17
C GLY A 341 -12.11 -16.04 13.44
N LEU A 342 -11.46 -14.89 13.64
CA LEU A 342 -10.82 -14.57 14.92
C LEU A 342 -11.87 -14.21 15.97
N SER A 343 -11.68 -14.71 17.20
CA SER A 343 -12.59 -14.45 18.33
C SER A 343 -11.82 -14.25 19.64
N ALA A 344 -12.36 -13.37 20.48
CA ALA A 344 -11.84 -13.11 21.82
C ALA A 344 -11.82 -14.37 22.70
N GLN A 345 -12.72 -15.33 22.45
CA GLN A 345 -12.90 -16.56 23.22
C GLN A 345 -11.96 -17.69 22.82
N GLN A 346 -11.22 -17.56 21.71
CA GLN A 346 -10.27 -18.58 21.26
C GLN A 346 -9.08 -18.70 22.22
N SER A 347 -8.56 -19.93 22.41
CA SER A 347 -7.24 -20.11 23.03
C SER A 347 -6.12 -19.47 22.17
N ALA A 348 -4.92 -19.35 22.69
CA ALA A 348 -3.78 -18.82 21.92
C ALA A 348 -3.48 -19.70 20.70
N GLU A 349 -3.54 -21.03 20.85
CA GLU A 349 -3.30 -21.99 19.78
C GLU A 349 -4.37 -21.89 18.68
N GLN A 350 -5.66 -21.83 19.08
CA GLN A 350 -6.78 -21.67 18.14
C GLN A 350 -6.70 -20.36 17.38
N PHE A 351 -6.38 -19.27 18.10
CA PHE A 351 -6.24 -17.94 17.51
C PHE A 351 -5.09 -17.89 16.48
N ASN A 352 -3.93 -18.41 16.85
CA ASN A 352 -2.76 -18.44 15.96
C ASN A 352 -3.01 -19.32 14.73
N ALA A 353 -3.65 -20.48 14.91
CA ALA A 353 -4.01 -21.36 13.79
C ALA A 353 -5.05 -20.74 12.84
N GLN A 354 -5.94 -19.88 13.36
CA GLN A 354 -6.93 -19.17 12.53
C GLN A 354 -6.30 -17.98 11.80
N LEU A 355 -5.29 -17.34 12.40
CA LEU A 355 -4.60 -16.18 11.83
C LEU A 355 -3.56 -16.60 10.78
N ASP A 356 -3.00 -17.82 10.86
CA ASP A 356 -2.02 -18.38 9.92
C ASP A 356 -2.65 -18.66 8.54
#